data_914123364e6115ffdaf67deac6469ece
#
_entry.id   914123364e6115ffdaf67deac6469ece
#
_cell.length_a   1.000
_cell.length_b   1.000
_cell.length_c   1.000
_cell.angle_alpha   90.00
_cell.angle_beta   90.00
_cell.angle_gamma   90.00
#
_symmetry.space_group_name_H-M   'P 1'
#
loop_
_entity.id
_entity.type
_entity.pdbx_description
1 polymer ?
#
loop_
_entity_poly.entity_id
_entity_poly.type
_entity_poly.pdbx_seq_one_letter_code
_entity_poly.pdbx_strand_id
1 'polypeptide(L)'
;MNSPIFNTLPADHGLERLGPETSMGALLLDSGKLKPEDAERVLRMQKETGIRFGEAAVRLGLVSEDDIQLVLARQFSYPYLQKGQAGLSPKLLAAYDPFCPQVESLRAIRSQLMLRWFARGRRALAIVGVDPEDGAALFSSNLAIVFSQLGEQTLLVDANLRAPRQQDAFALKPRQGLSDLLAGRADLDVIARVPAFVDLSIMPAGTLPPNPGELLAREGFRNLNTQLESRYDIVLYDVSPFQHGMDAVAVASRAGGALLVTRKNYTRISHIGRAAEQLVDAGCEVLGSVVMEF
;
A
#
# COMPACT_ATOMS: atom_id res chain seq x y z
N MET A 1 -14.48 -18.89 -45.27
CA MET A 1 -14.95 -17.50 -45.27
C MET A 1 -15.79 -17.30 -44.02
N ASN A 2 -15.27 -16.68 -43.04
CA ASN A 2 -15.87 -15.79 -42.04
C ASN A 2 -14.86 -15.57 -40.89
N SER A 3 -14.27 -14.42 -40.95
CA SER A 3 -13.38 -13.93 -39.87
C SER A 3 -14.19 -13.55 -38.64
N PRO A 4 -13.70 -13.79 -37.39
CA PRO A 4 -14.34 -13.26 -36.20
C PRO A 4 -13.93 -11.78 -36.01
N ILE A 5 -14.95 -10.98 -35.80
CA ILE A 5 -14.91 -9.56 -35.51
C ILE A 5 -14.31 -9.39 -34.07
N PHE A 6 -13.11 -8.86 -33.99
CA PHE A 6 -12.58 -8.36 -32.73
C PHE A 6 -13.28 -7.04 -32.36
N ASN A 7 -14.11 -7.12 -31.33
CA ASN A 7 -14.75 -5.95 -30.74
C ASN A 7 -13.71 -5.23 -29.87
N THR A 8 -13.19 -4.12 -30.38
CA THR A 8 -12.30 -3.21 -29.66
C THR A 8 -13.08 -2.50 -28.57
N LEU A 9 -12.75 -2.77 -27.32
CA LEU A 9 -13.16 -1.95 -26.18
C LEU A 9 -12.45 -0.59 -26.27
N PRO A 10 -13.11 0.52 -25.93
CA PRO A 10 -12.48 1.83 -25.98
C PRO A 10 -11.49 1.98 -24.83
N ALA A 11 -10.21 2.05 -25.17
CA ALA A 11 -9.18 2.62 -24.32
C ALA A 11 -9.31 4.14 -24.43
N ASP A 12 -9.84 4.80 -23.43
CA ASP A 12 -9.44 6.17 -23.12
C ASP A 12 -10.09 6.62 -21.81
N HIS A 13 -9.33 6.61 -20.73
CA HIS A 13 -9.54 7.47 -19.58
C HIS A 13 -8.18 8.07 -19.20
N GLY A 14 -7.88 9.21 -19.83
CA GLY A 14 -7.36 10.43 -19.24
C GLY A 14 -6.11 10.34 -18.35
N LEU A 15 -5.08 9.57 -18.73
CA LEU A 15 -3.72 9.91 -18.38
C LEU A 15 -3.18 10.76 -19.54
N GLU A 16 -3.26 12.09 -19.46
CA GLU A 16 -2.43 12.98 -20.26
C GLU A 16 -0.98 12.53 -20.06
N ARG A 17 -0.47 11.77 -21.02
CA ARG A 17 0.98 11.55 -21.14
C ARG A 17 1.58 12.94 -21.37
N LEU A 18 2.14 13.51 -20.30
CA LEU A 18 3.00 14.67 -20.43
C LEU A 18 4.07 14.30 -21.48
N GLY A 19 4.07 15.00 -22.60
CA GLY A 19 5.00 14.76 -23.68
C GLY A 19 6.46 14.94 -23.21
N PRO A 20 7.46 14.46 -23.97
CA PRO A 20 8.87 14.48 -23.56
C PRO A 20 9.48 15.88 -23.40
N GLU A 21 8.70 16.94 -23.50
CA GLU A 21 9.16 18.34 -23.48
C GLU A 21 8.94 19.10 -22.15
N THR A 22 8.37 18.48 -21.13
CA THR A 22 8.18 19.20 -19.86
C THR A 22 9.46 19.22 -19.05
N SER A 23 10.25 20.26 -19.21
CA SER A 23 11.50 20.42 -18.47
C SER A 23 11.25 20.56 -16.96
N MET A 24 12.21 20.13 -16.12
CA MET A 24 12.14 20.29 -14.66
C MET A 24 11.83 21.73 -14.26
N GLY A 25 12.38 22.71 -14.97
CA GLY A 25 12.11 24.13 -14.74
C GLY A 25 10.63 24.47 -14.95
N ALA A 26 10.01 23.98 -16.02
CA ALA A 26 8.58 24.18 -16.27
C ALA A 26 7.71 23.56 -15.17
N LEU A 27 8.02 22.33 -14.75
CA LEU A 27 7.28 21.66 -13.67
C LEU A 27 7.40 22.37 -12.32
N LEU A 28 8.58 22.93 -12.00
CA LEU A 28 8.78 23.73 -10.79
C LEU A 28 7.99 25.04 -10.83
N LEU A 29 7.90 25.69 -11.98
CA LEU A 29 7.08 26.89 -12.20
C LEU A 29 5.59 26.56 -12.09
N ASP A 30 5.11 25.53 -12.76
CA ASP A 30 3.70 25.09 -12.75
C ASP A 30 3.24 24.67 -11.36
N SER A 31 4.14 24.07 -10.57
CA SER A 31 3.85 23.69 -9.18
C SER A 31 3.92 24.87 -8.20
N GLY A 32 4.29 26.06 -8.66
CA GLY A 32 4.46 27.26 -7.82
C GLY A 32 5.64 27.17 -6.84
N LYS A 33 6.53 26.18 -7.01
CA LYS A 33 7.72 25.99 -6.18
C LYS A 33 8.87 26.93 -6.58
N LEU A 34 8.88 27.37 -7.81
CA LEU A 34 9.86 28.34 -8.34
C LEU A 34 9.12 29.51 -8.96
N LYS A 35 9.61 30.74 -8.75
CA LYS A 35 9.08 31.93 -9.41
C LYS A 35 9.78 32.15 -10.76
N PRO A 36 9.12 32.78 -11.76
CA PRO A 36 9.73 33.04 -13.04
C PRO A 36 11.05 33.80 -12.94
N GLU A 37 11.12 34.80 -12.04
CA GLU A 37 12.31 35.61 -11.79
C GLU A 37 13.50 34.79 -11.29
N ASP A 38 13.22 33.77 -10.46
CA ASP A 38 14.23 32.90 -9.91
C ASP A 38 14.69 31.84 -10.93
N ALA A 39 13.83 31.44 -11.87
CA ALA A 39 14.19 30.53 -12.95
C ALA A 39 15.33 31.08 -13.82
N GLU A 40 15.34 32.40 -14.09
CA GLU A 40 16.43 33.04 -14.82
C GLU A 40 17.77 32.98 -14.07
N ARG A 41 17.71 33.14 -12.74
CA ARG A 41 18.90 33.00 -11.87
C ARG A 41 19.46 31.58 -11.91
N VAL A 42 18.58 30.60 -11.88
CA VAL A 42 18.96 29.17 -11.97
C VAL A 42 19.62 28.86 -13.33
N LEU A 43 19.01 29.35 -14.44
CA LEU A 43 19.55 29.17 -15.79
C LEU A 43 20.94 29.78 -15.95
N ARG A 44 21.15 30.95 -15.35
CA ARG A 44 22.45 31.62 -15.36
C ARG A 44 23.50 30.80 -14.65
N MET A 45 23.20 30.32 -13.42
CA MET A 45 24.08 29.46 -12.64
C MET A 45 24.37 28.16 -13.36
N GLN A 46 23.38 27.53 -13.98
CA GLN A 46 23.54 26.33 -14.77
C GLN A 46 24.55 26.55 -15.93
N LYS A 47 24.42 27.66 -16.66
CA LYS A 47 25.34 28.02 -17.75
C LYS A 47 26.77 28.28 -17.26
N GLU A 48 26.93 28.93 -16.13
CA GLU A 48 28.23 29.29 -15.55
C GLU A 48 28.97 28.08 -14.98
N THR A 49 28.24 27.15 -14.36
CA THR A 49 28.85 26.03 -13.61
C THR A 49 28.72 24.68 -14.29
N GLY A 50 27.88 24.56 -15.33
CA GLY A 50 27.64 23.29 -16.03
C GLY A 50 26.84 22.23 -15.25
N ILE A 51 26.31 22.58 -14.08
CA ILE A 51 25.50 21.66 -13.25
C ILE A 51 24.07 21.55 -13.78
N ARG A 52 23.29 20.57 -13.27
CA ARG A 52 21.90 20.40 -13.68
C ARG A 52 21.01 21.49 -13.10
N PHE A 53 19.90 21.83 -13.78
CA PHE A 53 18.96 22.88 -13.37
C PHE A 53 18.47 22.69 -11.91
N GLY A 54 18.04 21.46 -11.54
CA GLY A 54 17.61 21.16 -10.17
C GLY A 54 18.71 21.40 -9.13
N GLU A 55 19.93 20.99 -9.42
CA GLU A 55 21.09 21.20 -8.55
C GLU A 55 21.43 22.70 -8.38
N ALA A 56 21.33 23.45 -9.46
CA ALA A 56 21.51 24.91 -9.41
C ALA A 56 20.42 25.58 -8.55
N ALA A 57 19.17 25.15 -8.68
CA ALA A 57 18.05 25.67 -7.91
C ALA A 57 18.20 25.39 -6.40
N VAL A 58 18.65 24.19 -6.03
CA VAL A 58 18.93 23.82 -4.63
C VAL A 58 20.13 24.63 -4.08
N ARG A 59 21.21 24.74 -4.83
CA ARG A 59 22.39 25.54 -4.41
C ARG A 59 22.07 27.01 -4.20
N LEU A 60 21.13 27.57 -4.96
CA LEU A 60 20.64 28.94 -4.76
C LEU A 60 19.65 29.04 -3.59
N GLY A 61 19.27 27.95 -2.94
CA GLY A 61 18.31 27.94 -1.84
C GLY A 61 16.88 28.30 -2.28
N LEU A 62 16.56 28.16 -3.56
CA LEU A 62 15.27 28.53 -4.14
C LEU A 62 14.25 27.40 -4.03
N VAL A 63 14.71 26.17 -4.03
CA VAL A 63 13.92 24.95 -3.82
C VAL A 63 14.69 23.97 -2.92
N SER A 64 13.99 23.05 -2.27
CA SER A 64 14.61 21.97 -1.52
C SER A 64 14.91 20.77 -2.40
N GLU A 65 15.74 19.82 -1.94
CA GLU A 65 15.93 18.53 -2.61
C GLU A 65 14.62 17.75 -2.71
N ASP A 66 13.77 17.84 -1.68
CA ASP A 66 12.43 17.22 -1.68
C ASP A 66 11.54 17.78 -2.78
N ASP A 67 11.58 19.10 -3.03
CA ASP A 67 10.83 19.71 -4.14
C ASP A 67 11.28 19.18 -5.49
N ILE A 68 12.58 18.98 -5.67
CA ILE A 68 13.15 18.38 -6.89
C ILE A 68 12.65 16.93 -7.05
N GLN A 69 12.71 16.13 -5.98
CA GLN A 69 12.24 14.75 -6.01
C GLN A 69 10.73 14.66 -6.33
N LEU A 70 9.93 15.56 -5.76
CA LEU A 70 8.50 15.65 -6.04
C LEU A 70 8.20 15.96 -7.51
N VAL A 71 8.97 16.86 -8.10
CA VAL A 71 8.82 17.23 -9.52
C VAL A 71 9.27 16.08 -10.43
N LEU A 72 10.38 15.39 -10.09
CA LEU A 72 10.82 14.20 -10.80
C LEU A 72 9.76 13.10 -10.76
N ALA A 73 9.17 12.84 -9.59
CA ALA A 73 8.12 11.84 -9.47
C ALA A 73 6.91 12.13 -10.37
N ARG A 74 6.51 13.41 -10.51
CA ARG A 74 5.48 13.82 -11.49
C ARG A 74 5.91 13.54 -12.93
N GLN A 75 7.16 13.85 -13.28
CA GLN A 75 7.69 13.62 -14.63
C GLN A 75 7.68 12.11 -15.00
N PHE A 76 7.89 11.25 -14.01
CA PHE A 76 7.82 9.80 -14.17
C PHE A 76 6.44 9.20 -13.87
N SER A 77 5.40 10.05 -13.72
CA SER A 77 4.03 9.61 -13.40
C SER A 77 3.93 8.74 -12.14
N TYR A 78 4.81 8.99 -11.16
CA TYR A 78 4.82 8.22 -9.92
C TYR A 78 3.69 8.73 -8.99
N PRO A 79 2.71 7.89 -8.60
CA PRO A 79 1.56 8.33 -7.85
C PRO A 79 1.91 8.63 -6.39
N TYR A 80 1.82 9.90 -5.99
CA TYR A 80 1.91 10.37 -4.61
C TYR A 80 1.00 11.60 -4.42
N LEU A 81 0.74 11.95 -3.18
CA LEU A 81 -0.16 13.04 -2.79
C LEU A 81 0.61 14.18 -2.13
N GLN A 82 0.09 15.39 -2.27
CA GLN A 82 0.52 16.49 -1.42
C GLN A 82 -0.11 16.38 -0.02
N LYS A 83 0.60 16.82 1.00
CA LYS A 83 0.09 16.79 2.39
C LYS A 83 -1.28 17.47 2.47
N GLY A 84 -2.26 16.76 3.05
CA GLY A 84 -3.65 17.22 3.15
C GLY A 84 -4.53 16.92 1.93
N GLN A 85 -3.98 16.46 0.83
CA GLN A 85 -4.74 16.04 -0.34
C GLN A 85 -5.44 14.70 -0.09
N ALA A 86 -6.63 14.50 -0.67
CA ALA A 86 -7.44 13.28 -0.58
C ALA A 86 -7.94 12.88 0.82
N GLY A 87 -7.63 13.63 1.88
CA GLY A 87 -8.13 13.37 3.24
C GLY A 87 -7.65 12.08 3.89
N LEU A 88 -6.64 11.40 3.30
CA LEU A 88 -6.07 10.18 3.88
C LEU A 88 -5.29 10.50 5.16
N SER A 89 -5.08 9.48 5.99
CA SER A 89 -4.29 9.63 7.22
C SER A 89 -2.89 10.18 6.92
N PRO A 90 -2.43 11.22 7.64
CA PRO A 90 -1.09 11.76 7.48
C PRO A 90 0.04 10.78 7.83
N LYS A 91 -0.30 9.66 8.48
CA LYS A 91 0.64 8.58 8.79
C LYS A 91 0.94 7.67 7.58
N LEU A 92 0.23 7.84 6.47
CA LEU A 92 0.51 7.11 5.23
C LEU A 92 1.69 7.74 4.49
N LEU A 93 2.89 7.49 4.99
CA LEU A 93 4.14 8.05 4.45
C LEU A 93 4.33 7.68 2.98
N ALA A 94 3.98 6.47 2.58
CA ALA A 94 4.05 6.04 1.19
C ALA A 94 3.18 6.90 0.25
N ALA A 95 2.14 7.56 0.78
CA ALA A 95 1.28 8.47 0.04
C ALA A 95 1.84 9.90 -0.04
N TYR A 96 2.40 10.42 1.07
CA TYR A 96 2.70 11.84 1.23
C TYR A 96 4.18 12.19 1.25
N ASP A 97 5.05 11.23 1.57
CA ASP A 97 6.50 11.41 1.67
C ASP A 97 7.22 10.19 1.08
N PRO A 98 7.05 9.96 -0.25
CA PRO A 98 7.47 8.73 -0.89
C PRO A 98 8.99 8.53 -0.94
N PHE A 99 9.79 9.55 -0.61
CA PHE A 99 11.25 9.50 -0.66
C PHE A 99 11.92 9.40 0.70
N CYS A 100 11.12 9.33 1.78
CA CYS A 100 11.70 9.16 3.11
C CYS A 100 12.30 7.75 3.29
N PRO A 101 13.29 7.58 4.19
CA PRO A 101 13.98 6.31 4.43
C PRO A 101 13.03 5.16 4.81
N GLN A 102 11.92 5.48 5.50
CA GLN A 102 10.91 4.50 5.88
C GLN A 102 10.21 3.90 4.66
N VAL A 103 9.90 4.72 3.66
CA VAL A 103 9.27 4.26 2.41
C VAL A 103 10.26 3.48 1.55
N GLU A 104 11.54 3.85 1.53
CA GLU A 104 12.58 3.04 0.88
C GLU A 104 12.70 1.66 1.53
N SER A 105 12.60 1.58 2.86
CA SER A 105 12.56 0.29 3.57
C SER A 105 11.34 -0.55 3.16
N LEU A 106 10.16 0.07 2.99
CA LEU A 106 8.96 -0.61 2.48
C LEU A 106 9.14 -1.11 1.04
N ARG A 107 9.80 -0.34 0.17
CA ARG A 107 10.13 -0.79 -1.20
C ARG A 107 11.09 -1.98 -1.20
N ALA A 108 12.08 -1.99 -0.30
CA ALA A 108 12.96 -3.13 -0.13
C ALA A 108 12.20 -4.37 0.33
N ILE A 109 11.30 -4.23 1.32
CA ILE A 109 10.43 -5.33 1.79
C ILE A 109 9.53 -5.82 0.66
N ARG A 110 8.86 -4.91 -0.08
CA ARG A 110 8.07 -5.26 -1.26
C ARG A 110 8.88 -6.10 -2.25
N SER A 111 10.10 -5.66 -2.59
CA SER A 111 10.96 -6.37 -3.53
C SER A 111 11.30 -7.78 -3.05
N GLN A 112 11.56 -7.97 -1.75
CA GLN A 112 11.78 -9.28 -1.16
C GLN A 112 10.51 -10.16 -1.22
N LEU A 113 9.33 -9.59 -0.94
CA LEU A 113 8.06 -10.31 -1.02
C LEU A 113 7.73 -10.70 -2.47
N MET A 114 7.96 -9.79 -3.43
CA MET A 114 7.80 -10.11 -4.86
C MET A 114 8.66 -11.31 -5.26
N LEU A 115 9.94 -11.32 -4.91
CA LEU A 115 10.87 -12.40 -5.28
C LEU A 115 10.60 -13.72 -4.55
N ARG A 116 10.29 -13.65 -3.25
CA ARG A 116 10.24 -14.86 -2.40
C ARG A 116 8.86 -15.49 -2.31
N TRP A 117 7.80 -14.71 -2.54
CA TRP A 117 6.42 -15.13 -2.34
C TRP A 117 5.58 -15.03 -3.61
N PHE A 118 5.38 -13.81 -4.11
CA PHE A 118 4.45 -13.58 -5.22
C PHE A 118 4.97 -14.19 -6.55
N ALA A 119 6.28 -14.18 -6.81
CA ALA A 119 6.86 -14.84 -7.98
C ALA A 119 6.65 -16.36 -8.02
N ARG A 120 6.27 -16.99 -6.90
CA ARG A 120 5.90 -18.41 -6.83
C ARG A 120 4.42 -18.67 -7.19
N GLY A 121 3.71 -17.68 -7.71
CA GLY A 121 2.30 -17.77 -8.05
C GLY A 121 1.35 -17.61 -6.86
N ARG A 122 1.87 -17.22 -5.68
CA ARG A 122 1.05 -16.85 -4.53
C ARG A 122 0.53 -15.43 -4.70
N ARG A 123 -0.68 -15.15 -4.20
CA ARG A 123 -1.30 -13.83 -4.34
C ARG A 123 -1.76 -13.23 -3.01
N ALA A 124 -1.97 -14.06 -1.99
CA ALA A 124 -2.43 -13.63 -0.67
C ALA A 124 -1.31 -13.69 0.37
N LEU A 125 -1.30 -12.72 1.29
CA LEU A 125 -0.34 -12.63 2.40
C LEU A 125 -1.01 -12.00 3.61
N ALA A 126 -0.89 -12.63 4.79
CA ALA A 126 -1.32 -12.04 6.04
C ALA A 126 -0.20 -11.21 6.68
N ILE A 127 -0.54 -10.00 7.13
CA ILE A 127 0.34 -9.13 7.92
C ILE A 127 -0.07 -9.25 9.37
N VAL A 128 0.77 -9.86 10.18
CA VAL A 128 0.44 -10.27 11.55
C VAL A 128 1.27 -9.46 12.54
N GLY A 129 0.65 -8.53 13.26
CA GLY A 129 1.26 -7.93 14.45
C GLY A 129 1.38 -8.99 15.55
N VAL A 130 2.54 -9.12 16.17
CA VAL A 130 2.73 -10.06 17.27
C VAL A 130 2.04 -9.53 18.52
N ASP A 131 2.31 -8.28 18.88
CA ASP A 131 1.70 -7.57 20.00
C ASP A 131 0.79 -6.42 19.52
N PRO A 132 -0.18 -5.93 20.33
CA PRO A 132 -1.16 -4.93 19.89
C PRO A 132 -0.58 -3.60 19.40
N GLU A 133 0.57 -3.20 19.89
CA GLU A 133 1.23 -1.91 19.61
C GLU A 133 2.34 -2.01 18.55
N ASP A 134 2.42 -3.12 17.82
CA ASP A 134 3.47 -3.37 16.82
C ASP A 134 3.34 -2.54 15.54
N GLY A 135 2.21 -1.86 15.34
CA GLY A 135 1.99 -0.98 14.19
C GLY A 135 1.64 -1.70 12.89
N ALA A 136 1.20 -2.96 12.96
CA ALA A 136 0.90 -3.80 11.78
C ALA A 136 -0.12 -3.15 10.83
N ALA A 137 -1.18 -2.54 11.34
CA ALA A 137 -2.20 -1.90 10.51
C ALA A 137 -1.63 -0.73 9.68
N LEU A 138 -0.77 0.09 10.28
CA LEU A 138 -0.10 1.19 9.57
C LEU A 138 0.93 0.66 8.55
N PHE A 139 1.65 -0.39 8.92
CA PHE A 139 2.58 -1.08 8.03
C PHE A 139 1.84 -1.66 6.82
N SER A 140 0.72 -2.37 7.03
CA SER A 140 -0.12 -2.95 5.97
C SER A 140 -0.62 -1.89 4.99
N SER A 141 -1.10 -0.75 5.52
CA SER A 141 -1.57 0.37 4.70
C SER A 141 -0.48 0.93 3.79
N ASN A 142 0.69 1.25 4.37
CA ASN A 142 1.81 1.78 3.60
C ASN A 142 2.38 0.77 2.61
N LEU A 143 2.44 -0.52 2.98
CA LEU A 143 2.90 -1.58 2.10
C LEU A 143 1.94 -1.76 0.91
N ALA A 144 0.63 -1.71 1.13
CA ALA A 144 -0.36 -1.78 0.05
C ALA A 144 -0.21 -0.63 -0.95
N ILE A 145 0.03 0.60 -0.47
CA ILE A 145 0.33 1.74 -1.34
C ILE A 145 1.59 1.48 -2.16
N VAL A 146 2.66 0.97 -1.55
CA VAL A 146 3.94 0.72 -2.25
C VAL A 146 3.79 -0.39 -3.31
N PHE A 147 2.94 -1.40 -3.10
CA PHE A 147 2.61 -2.39 -4.13
C PHE A 147 1.83 -1.76 -5.29
N SER A 148 0.78 -0.99 -5.01
CA SER A 148 -0.02 -0.34 -6.04
C SER A 148 0.79 0.66 -6.88
N GLN A 149 1.78 1.33 -6.26
CA GLN A 149 2.70 2.22 -6.98
C GLN A 149 3.63 1.48 -7.96
N LEU A 150 3.76 0.16 -7.86
CA LEU A 150 4.48 -0.68 -8.82
C LEU A 150 3.59 -1.05 -10.03
N GLY A 151 2.28 -0.76 -9.98
CA GLY A 151 1.30 -1.16 -10.98
C GLY A 151 0.64 -2.50 -10.72
N GLU A 152 0.85 -3.08 -9.52
CA GLU A 152 0.20 -4.33 -9.12
C GLU A 152 -1.22 -4.04 -8.64
N GLN A 153 -2.22 -4.73 -9.20
CA GLN A 153 -3.61 -4.66 -8.72
C GLN A 153 -3.68 -5.17 -7.28
N THR A 154 -3.66 -4.24 -6.34
CA THR A 154 -3.49 -4.52 -4.91
C THR A 154 -4.80 -4.36 -4.15
N LEU A 155 -5.16 -5.36 -3.36
CA LEU A 155 -6.25 -5.32 -2.40
C LEU A 155 -5.70 -5.39 -0.98
N LEU A 156 -6.04 -4.42 -0.16
CA LEU A 156 -5.85 -4.49 1.29
C LEU A 156 -7.19 -4.83 1.96
N VAL A 157 -7.22 -5.94 2.68
CA VAL A 157 -8.40 -6.40 3.42
C VAL A 157 -8.21 -6.10 4.90
N ASP A 158 -9.11 -5.32 5.49
CA ASP A 158 -9.17 -5.14 6.94
C ASP A 158 -9.83 -6.37 7.58
N ALA A 159 -9.00 -7.37 7.89
CA ALA A 159 -9.43 -8.59 8.56
C ALA A 159 -9.31 -8.49 10.11
N ASN A 160 -8.93 -7.32 10.62
CA ASN A 160 -8.97 -7.03 12.04
C ASN A 160 -10.40 -6.67 12.49
N LEU A 161 -11.27 -7.66 12.56
CA LEU A 161 -12.67 -7.49 12.92
C LEU A 161 -12.89 -7.10 14.40
N ARG A 162 -11.83 -6.99 15.20
CA ARG A 162 -11.89 -6.54 16.61
C ARG A 162 -11.66 -5.05 16.76
N ALA A 163 -10.71 -4.51 15.99
CA ALA A 163 -10.33 -3.10 16.03
C ALA A 163 -9.86 -2.64 14.63
N PRO A 164 -10.80 -2.52 13.67
CA PRO A 164 -10.48 -2.14 12.29
C PRO A 164 -9.85 -0.73 12.23
N ARG A 165 -8.93 -0.53 11.30
CA ARG A 165 -8.19 0.73 11.16
C ARG A 165 -8.11 1.22 9.72
N GLN A 166 -8.34 0.34 8.73
CA GLN A 166 -8.09 0.69 7.33
C GLN A 166 -9.11 1.72 6.82
N GLN A 167 -10.36 1.64 7.26
CA GLN A 167 -11.37 2.62 6.90
C GLN A 167 -10.99 4.05 7.32
N ASP A 168 -10.40 4.23 8.50
CA ASP A 168 -9.97 5.55 8.98
C ASP A 168 -8.69 5.99 8.27
N ALA A 169 -7.75 5.08 8.01
CA ALA A 169 -6.51 5.37 7.31
C ALA A 169 -6.76 5.90 5.89
N PHE A 170 -7.74 5.32 5.19
CA PHE A 170 -8.10 5.69 3.81
C PHE A 170 -9.33 6.58 3.70
N ALA A 171 -9.80 7.17 4.80
CA ALA A 171 -10.97 8.07 4.87
C ALA A 171 -12.24 7.48 4.23
N LEU A 172 -12.41 6.17 4.34
CA LEU A 172 -13.58 5.47 3.81
C LEU A 172 -14.77 5.60 4.78
N LYS A 173 -15.98 5.60 4.22
CA LYS A 173 -17.24 5.60 4.98
C LYS A 173 -18.07 4.36 4.63
N PRO A 174 -17.55 3.15 4.91
CA PRO A 174 -18.24 1.93 4.53
C PRO A 174 -19.49 1.72 5.37
N ARG A 175 -20.53 1.15 4.75
CA ARG A 175 -21.70 0.64 5.48
C ARG A 175 -21.56 -0.85 5.77
N GLN A 176 -20.84 -1.57 4.92
CA GLN A 176 -20.62 -3.00 4.93
C GLN A 176 -19.16 -3.31 4.60
N GLY A 177 -18.72 -4.54 4.85
CA GLY A 177 -17.37 -4.98 4.55
C GLY A 177 -17.20 -6.49 4.68
N LEU A 178 -15.98 -6.93 5.01
CA LEU A 178 -15.59 -8.33 5.09
C LEU A 178 -16.55 -9.16 5.95
N SER A 179 -16.90 -8.69 7.15
CA SER A 179 -17.77 -9.40 8.07
C SER A 179 -19.19 -9.60 7.50
N ASP A 180 -19.71 -8.59 6.82
CA ASP A 180 -21.04 -8.63 6.21
C ASP A 180 -21.05 -9.60 5.02
N LEU A 181 -19.99 -9.60 4.22
CA LEU A 181 -19.81 -10.54 3.11
C LEU A 181 -19.73 -11.98 3.63
N LEU A 182 -18.93 -12.26 4.65
CA LEU A 182 -18.81 -13.58 5.26
C LEU A 182 -20.11 -14.04 5.95
N ALA A 183 -20.95 -13.10 6.37
CA ALA A 183 -22.28 -13.40 6.91
C ALA A 183 -23.37 -13.54 5.84
N GLY A 184 -23.02 -13.41 4.53
CA GLY A 184 -23.96 -13.49 3.41
C GLY A 184 -24.90 -12.28 3.31
N ARG A 185 -24.49 -11.12 3.85
CA ARG A 185 -25.29 -9.88 3.86
C ARG A 185 -24.80 -8.83 2.87
N ALA A 186 -23.70 -9.12 2.17
CA ALA A 186 -23.10 -8.24 1.18
C ALA A 186 -22.37 -9.06 0.11
N ASP A 187 -22.09 -8.41 -1.02
CA ASP A 187 -21.31 -8.92 -2.12
C ASP A 187 -19.95 -8.21 -2.22
N LEU A 188 -19.18 -8.48 -3.28
CA LEU A 188 -17.86 -7.87 -3.49
C LEU A 188 -17.88 -6.38 -3.84
N ASP A 189 -19.04 -5.77 -4.01
CA ASP A 189 -19.23 -4.33 -4.17
C ASP A 189 -18.86 -3.50 -2.94
N VAL A 190 -18.64 -4.17 -1.79
CA VAL A 190 -18.08 -3.55 -0.58
C VAL A 190 -16.63 -3.10 -0.73
N ILE A 191 -15.94 -3.56 -1.77
CA ILE A 191 -14.56 -3.18 -2.05
C ILE A 191 -14.53 -1.76 -2.63
N ALA A 192 -13.86 -0.86 -1.92
CA ALA A 192 -13.71 0.53 -2.32
C ALA A 192 -12.37 0.74 -3.04
N ARG A 193 -12.40 1.38 -4.22
CA ARG A 193 -11.19 1.87 -4.88
C ARG A 193 -10.69 3.12 -4.18
N VAL A 194 -9.38 3.28 -4.08
CA VAL A 194 -8.74 4.49 -3.56
C VAL A 194 -8.46 5.44 -4.74
N PRO A 195 -9.20 6.56 -4.89
CA PRO A 195 -9.08 7.38 -6.11
C PRO A 195 -7.68 7.92 -6.36
N ALA A 196 -6.89 8.08 -5.30
CA ALA A 196 -5.53 8.59 -5.37
C ALA A 196 -4.50 7.55 -5.88
N PHE A 197 -4.85 6.26 -5.85
CA PHE A 197 -3.98 5.15 -6.27
C PHE A 197 -4.81 4.18 -7.11
N VAL A 198 -4.67 4.28 -8.43
CA VAL A 198 -5.52 3.56 -9.42
C VAL A 198 -5.55 2.05 -9.16
N ASP A 199 -4.42 1.48 -8.76
CA ASP A 199 -4.25 0.04 -8.57
C ASP A 199 -4.44 -0.39 -7.11
N LEU A 200 -5.01 0.49 -6.25
CA LEU A 200 -5.29 0.18 -4.85
C LEU A 200 -6.80 0.11 -4.58
N SER A 201 -7.20 -1.00 -3.99
CA SER A 201 -8.54 -1.22 -3.45
C SER A 201 -8.47 -1.61 -1.98
N ILE A 202 -9.48 -1.23 -1.20
CA ILE A 202 -9.60 -1.56 0.22
C ILE A 202 -10.92 -2.31 0.45
N MET A 203 -10.85 -3.45 1.11
CA MET A 203 -12.03 -4.11 1.68
C MET A 203 -12.09 -3.75 3.17
N PRO A 204 -13.03 -2.92 3.62
CA PRO A 204 -13.17 -2.57 5.02
C PRO A 204 -13.68 -3.77 5.84
N ALA A 205 -13.50 -3.72 7.16
CA ALA A 205 -13.94 -4.79 8.06
C ALA A 205 -15.48 -4.98 8.07
N GLY A 206 -16.23 -3.89 7.93
CA GLY A 206 -17.69 -3.90 7.99
C GLY A 206 -18.24 -3.89 9.42
N THR A 207 -19.41 -4.49 9.62
CA THR A 207 -20.06 -4.59 10.92
C THR A 207 -19.24 -5.45 11.87
N LEU A 208 -18.94 -4.97 13.09
CA LEU A 208 -18.15 -5.72 14.07
C LEU A 208 -18.95 -6.94 14.57
N PRO A 209 -18.50 -8.16 14.30
CA PRO A 209 -19.20 -9.36 14.75
C PRO A 209 -18.87 -9.66 16.22
N PRO A 210 -19.78 -10.31 16.98
CA PRO A 210 -19.51 -10.71 18.36
C PRO A 210 -18.41 -11.76 18.47
N ASN A 211 -18.28 -12.63 17.45
CA ASN A 211 -17.32 -13.76 17.41
C ASN A 211 -16.48 -13.69 16.11
N PRO A 212 -15.47 -12.79 16.01
CA PRO A 212 -14.67 -12.65 14.80
C PRO A 212 -13.99 -13.93 14.35
N GLY A 213 -13.38 -14.68 15.28
CA GLY A 213 -12.62 -15.90 14.97
C GLY A 213 -13.48 -16.98 14.33
N GLU A 214 -14.73 -17.17 14.80
CA GLU A 214 -15.64 -18.14 14.20
C GLU A 214 -16.02 -17.77 12.77
N LEU A 215 -16.22 -16.48 12.50
CA LEU A 215 -16.56 -15.99 11.19
C LEU A 215 -15.40 -16.19 10.20
N LEU A 216 -14.17 -15.87 10.63
CA LEU A 216 -12.95 -16.02 9.84
C LEU A 216 -12.54 -17.49 9.61
N ALA A 217 -12.96 -18.40 10.49
CA ALA A 217 -12.68 -19.83 10.35
C ALA A 217 -13.61 -20.57 9.37
N ARG A 218 -14.74 -19.95 8.96
CA ARG A 218 -15.72 -20.58 8.07
C ARG A 218 -15.15 -20.85 6.68
N GLU A 219 -15.71 -21.85 5.99
CA GLU A 219 -15.36 -22.18 4.60
C GLU A 219 -15.64 -21.02 3.63
N GLY A 220 -16.62 -20.15 3.94
CA GLY A 220 -16.90 -18.94 3.17
C GLY A 220 -15.69 -18.03 3.03
N PHE A 221 -14.80 -17.96 4.02
CA PHE A 221 -13.56 -17.16 3.91
C PHE A 221 -12.57 -17.78 2.92
N ARG A 222 -12.45 -19.11 2.85
CA ARG A 222 -11.62 -19.79 1.86
C ARG A 222 -12.10 -19.48 0.43
N ASN A 223 -13.42 -19.61 0.21
CA ASN A 223 -14.03 -19.33 -1.09
C ASN A 223 -13.85 -17.88 -1.49
N LEU A 224 -13.97 -16.95 -0.53
CA LEU A 224 -13.70 -15.55 -0.74
C LEU A 224 -12.24 -15.32 -1.14
N ASN A 225 -11.27 -15.89 -0.39
CA ASN A 225 -9.84 -15.74 -0.71
C ASN A 225 -9.55 -16.17 -2.15
N THR A 226 -10.07 -17.33 -2.60
CA THR A 226 -9.90 -17.79 -3.98
C THR A 226 -10.47 -16.81 -5.00
N GLN A 227 -11.62 -16.20 -4.72
CA GLN A 227 -12.21 -15.18 -5.59
C GLN A 227 -11.37 -13.91 -5.64
N LEU A 228 -10.81 -13.47 -4.50
CA LEU A 228 -9.94 -12.29 -4.44
C LEU A 228 -8.63 -12.53 -5.18
N GLU A 229 -7.99 -13.68 -4.99
CA GLU A 229 -6.77 -14.09 -5.71
C GLU A 229 -6.96 -14.17 -7.23
N SER A 230 -8.18 -14.41 -7.71
CA SER A 230 -8.46 -14.41 -9.15
C SER A 230 -8.59 -13.01 -9.75
N ARG A 231 -8.78 -11.97 -8.92
CA ARG A 231 -9.06 -10.59 -9.35
C ARG A 231 -7.91 -9.62 -9.11
N TYR A 232 -7.05 -9.93 -8.14
CA TYR A 232 -5.96 -9.07 -7.71
C TYR A 232 -4.63 -9.81 -7.84
N ASP A 233 -3.58 -9.06 -8.14
CA ASP A 233 -2.21 -9.59 -8.16
C ASP A 233 -1.68 -9.78 -6.75
N ILE A 234 -2.05 -8.84 -5.87
CA ILE A 234 -1.63 -8.80 -4.47
C ILE A 234 -2.86 -8.64 -3.57
N VAL A 235 -3.06 -9.57 -2.63
CA VAL A 235 -4.08 -9.49 -1.56
C VAL A 235 -3.36 -9.48 -0.22
N LEU A 236 -3.40 -8.36 0.47
CA LEU A 236 -2.84 -8.21 1.82
C LEU A 236 -3.97 -8.25 2.85
N TYR A 237 -3.83 -9.10 3.86
CA TYR A 237 -4.74 -9.17 4.99
C TYR A 237 -4.12 -8.48 6.19
N ASP A 238 -4.69 -7.34 6.64
CA ASP A 238 -4.39 -6.74 7.93
C ASP A 238 -5.18 -7.49 9.00
N VAL A 239 -4.50 -8.20 9.89
CA VAL A 239 -5.17 -9.07 10.86
C VAL A 239 -5.03 -8.57 12.28
N SER A 240 -5.91 -9.04 13.18
CA SER A 240 -5.79 -8.78 14.61
C SER A 240 -4.42 -9.21 15.13
N PRO A 241 -3.84 -8.51 16.11
CA PRO A 241 -2.61 -8.95 16.76
C PRO A 241 -2.70 -10.39 17.25
N PHE A 242 -1.61 -11.14 17.08
CA PHE A 242 -1.56 -12.56 17.43
C PHE A 242 -2.00 -12.83 18.88
N GLN A 243 -1.65 -11.94 19.81
CA GLN A 243 -2.07 -12.07 21.22
C GLN A 243 -3.57 -11.95 21.47
N HIS A 244 -4.34 -11.45 20.53
CA HIS A 244 -5.80 -11.34 20.68
C HIS A 244 -6.55 -12.65 20.40
N GLY A 245 -5.84 -13.74 20.05
CA GLY A 245 -6.40 -15.06 19.84
C GLY A 245 -6.10 -15.64 18.46
N MET A 246 -6.94 -16.58 18.03
CA MET A 246 -6.70 -17.39 16.83
C MET A 246 -7.09 -16.71 15.51
N ASP A 247 -7.59 -15.48 15.53
CA ASP A 247 -8.04 -14.76 14.32
C ASP A 247 -6.90 -14.65 13.29
N ALA A 248 -5.69 -14.26 13.76
CA ALA A 248 -4.52 -14.15 12.90
C ALA A 248 -4.15 -15.50 12.26
N VAL A 249 -4.20 -16.58 13.03
CA VAL A 249 -3.90 -17.92 12.54
C VAL A 249 -4.97 -18.38 11.53
N ALA A 250 -6.24 -18.10 11.78
CA ALA A 250 -7.34 -18.44 10.88
C ALA A 250 -7.18 -17.76 9.51
N VAL A 251 -6.84 -16.48 9.48
CA VAL A 251 -6.63 -15.74 8.23
C VAL A 251 -5.33 -16.17 7.55
N ALA A 252 -4.22 -16.24 8.28
CA ALA A 252 -2.91 -16.58 7.72
C ALA A 252 -2.88 -17.99 7.10
N SER A 253 -3.55 -18.96 7.73
CA SER A 253 -3.67 -20.33 7.17
C SER A 253 -4.45 -20.37 5.84
N ARG A 254 -5.37 -19.42 5.61
CA ARG A 254 -6.10 -19.29 4.34
C ARG A 254 -5.30 -18.54 3.28
N ALA A 255 -4.55 -17.50 3.69
CA ALA A 255 -3.63 -16.78 2.82
C ALA A 255 -2.43 -17.65 2.41
N GLY A 256 -2.09 -18.67 3.22
CA GLY A 256 -0.98 -19.58 3.01
C GLY A 256 0.37 -19.02 3.45
N GLY A 257 0.50 -17.72 3.67
CA GLY A 257 1.72 -17.04 4.12
C GLY A 257 1.47 -15.91 5.10
N ALA A 258 2.45 -15.64 5.96
CA ALA A 258 2.43 -14.56 6.93
C ALA A 258 3.76 -13.82 7.00
N LEU A 259 3.67 -12.50 7.14
CA LEU A 259 4.76 -11.61 7.52
C LEU A 259 4.49 -11.10 8.92
N LEU A 260 5.40 -11.35 9.85
CA LEU A 260 5.28 -10.87 11.22
C LEU A 260 5.71 -9.40 11.32
N VAL A 261 4.95 -8.60 12.05
CA VAL A 261 5.31 -7.23 12.39
C VAL A 261 5.57 -7.17 13.88
N THR A 262 6.71 -6.60 14.25
CA THR A 262 7.18 -6.50 15.63
C THR A 262 7.67 -5.08 15.90
N ARG A 263 7.73 -4.68 17.16
CA ARG A 263 8.22 -3.36 17.55
C ARG A 263 9.51 -3.47 18.36
N LYS A 264 10.51 -2.69 17.95
CA LYS A 264 11.81 -2.61 18.63
C LYS A 264 11.63 -2.19 20.09
N ASN A 265 12.33 -2.86 20.99
CA ASN A 265 12.30 -2.66 22.43
C ASN A 265 10.92 -2.83 23.11
N TYR A 266 9.96 -3.45 22.42
CA TYR A 266 8.61 -3.70 22.91
C TYR A 266 8.22 -5.17 22.79
N THR A 267 8.25 -5.73 21.57
CA THR A 267 7.84 -7.12 21.31
C THR A 267 8.84 -8.10 21.88
N ARG A 268 8.36 -9.05 22.68
CA ARG A 268 9.21 -10.07 23.29
C ARG A 268 9.56 -11.17 22.28
N ILE A 269 10.81 -11.60 22.26
CA ILE A 269 11.28 -12.71 21.38
C ILE A 269 10.46 -13.97 21.58
N SER A 270 10.07 -14.30 22.82
CA SER A 270 9.22 -15.44 23.12
C SER A 270 7.82 -15.37 22.50
N HIS A 271 7.27 -14.14 22.32
CA HIS A 271 5.99 -13.96 21.63
C HIS A 271 6.15 -14.17 20.11
N ILE A 272 7.27 -13.71 19.53
CA ILE A 272 7.60 -13.93 18.12
C ILE A 272 7.73 -15.42 17.84
N GLY A 273 8.50 -16.16 18.67
CA GLY A 273 8.67 -17.61 18.53
C GLY A 273 7.34 -18.34 18.57
N ARG A 274 6.50 -18.05 19.59
CA ARG A 274 5.17 -18.67 19.71
C ARG A 274 4.27 -18.36 18.50
N ALA A 275 4.26 -17.11 18.01
CA ALA A 275 3.48 -16.75 16.86
C ALA A 275 3.94 -17.51 15.61
N ALA A 276 5.25 -17.59 15.38
CA ALA A 276 5.82 -18.31 14.25
C ALA A 276 5.50 -19.82 14.32
N GLU A 277 5.68 -20.47 15.48
CA GLU A 277 5.36 -21.87 15.68
C GLU A 277 3.89 -22.18 15.38
N GLN A 278 2.95 -21.42 15.96
CA GLN A 278 1.52 -21.67 15.75
C GLN A 278 1.08 -21.41 14.30
N LEU A 279 1.66 -20.44 13.61
CA LEU A 279 1.39 -20.19 12.19
C LEU A 279 1.89 -21.36 11.32
N VAL A 280 3.10 -21.85 11.59
CA VAL A 280 3.66 -23.02 10.90
C VAL A 280 2.84 -24.28 11.16
N ASP A 281 2.45 -24.54 12.41
CA ASP A 281 1.60 -25.67 12.79
C ASP A 281 0.23 -25.64 12.09
N ALA A 282 -0.26 -24.43 11.79
CA ALA A 282 -1.50 -24.24 11.03
C ALA A 282 -1.30 -24.31 9.49
N GLY A 283 -0.10 -24.68 9.02
CA GLY A 283 0.23 -24.85 7.61
C GLY A 283 0.52 -23.53 6.87
N CYS A 284 0.81 -22.44 7.59
CA CYS A 284 1.18 -21.16 7.02
C CYS A 284 2.70 -21.01 6.89
N GLU A 285 3.20 -20.55 5.74
CA GLU A 285 4.61 -20.21 5.57
C GLU A 285 4.91 -18.86 6.23
N VAL A 286 5.80 -18.82 7.22
CA VAL A 286 6.27 -17.56 7.84
C VAL A 286 7.44 -17.03 7.04
N LEU A 287 7.23 -15.94 6.31
CA LEU A 287 8.20 -15.36 5.37
C LEU A 287 9.32 -14.58 6.07
N GLY A 288 9.12 -14.21 7.32
CA GLY A 288 10.05 -13.45 8.13
C GLY A 288 9.35 -12.48 9.07
N SER A 289 10.13 -11.57 9.66
CA SER A 289 9.61 -10.50 10.51
C SER A 289 10.17 -9.14 10.10
N VAL A 290 9.34 -8.11 10.29
CA VAL A 290 9.72 -6.70 10.16
C VAL A 290 9.75 -6.10 11.56
N VAL A 291 10.82 -5.36 11.86
CA VAL A 291 10.95 -4.63 13.13
C VAL A 291 10.62 -3.17 12.89
N MET A 292 9.52 -2.71 13.49
CA MET A 292 9.11 -1.31 13.46
C MET A 292 9.83 -0.52 14.54
N GLU A 293 10.21 0.70 14.21
CA GLU A 293 10.88 1.64 15.12
C GLU A 293 10.11 2.97 15.07
N PHE A 294 9.53 3.38 16.22
CA PHE A 294 8.79 4.64 16.39
C PHE A 294 9.26 5.35 17.66
#